data_bdf95fef49f559e9f66860dc7f20067f
#
_entry.id   bdf95fef49f559e9f66860dc7f20067f
#
_cell.length_a   1.000
_cell.length_b   1.000
_cell.length_c   1.000
_cell.angle_alpha   90.00
_cell.angle_beta   90.00
_cell.angle_gamma   90.00
#
_symmetry.space_group_name_H-M   'P 1'
#
loop_
_entity.id
_entity.type
_entity.pdbx_description
1 polymer ?
#
loop_
_entity_poly.entity_id
_entity_poly.type
_entity_poly.pdbx_seq_one_letter_code
_entity_poly.pdbx_strand_id
1 'polypeptide(L)'
;MWYNLPHMKPIVVIPTYNERENVAAMAAAVLENLPAGGRLLFLDDNSPDGTGAIIDGLCARDPRIAVLHRVKKEGLGRAYVAGFARALALGATHVVEMDCDFSHDPKDIPRMLAAVADADVVVGSRYVKGGRCVGWPFRRWFVSFFGGRFIR
;
A
#
# COMPACT_ATOMS: atom_id res chain seq x y z
N MET A 1 -11.74 9.09 14.82
CA MET A 1 -11.08 9.85 15.89
C MET A 1 -9.58 9.61 15.68
N TRP A 2 -8.89 10.56 15.04
CA TRP A 2 -7.46 10.47 14.77
C TRP A 2 -6.73 10.72 16.09
N TYR A 3 -6.06 9.71 16.60
CA TYR A 3 -5.14 9.91 17.72
C TYR A 3 -4.04 10.85 17.22
N ASN A 4 -3.84 11.95 17.93
CA ASN A 4 -2.77 12.90 17.76
C ASN A 4 -1.44 12.19 17.99
N LEU A 5 -0.85 11.61 16.94
CA LEU A 5 0.55 11.24 16.90
C LEU A 5 1.28 12.34 16.11
N PRO A 6 1.66 13.44 16.76
CA PRO A 6 2.06 14.70 16.09
C PRO A 6 3.35 14.58 15.26
N HIS A 7 3.96 13.41 15.20
CA HIS A 7 5.21 13.18 14.49
C HIS A 7 5.15 12.04 13.46
N MET A 8 3.99 11.42 13.25
CA MET A 8 3.88 10.36 12.25
C MET A 8 3.87 10.95 10.84
N LYS A 9 4.80 10.47 10.02
CA LYS A 9 4.86 10.72 8.57
C LYS A 9 4.77 9.39 7.86
N PRO A 10 3.58 8.75 7.81
CA PRO A 10 3.43 7.49 7.12
C PRO A 10 3.53 7.69 5.62
N ILE A 11 4.20 6.77 4.94
CA ILE A 11 4.18 6.70 3.48
C ILE A 11 3.61 5.33 3.10
N VAL A 12 2.50 5.36 2.37
CA VAL A 12 1.94 4.17 1.73
C VAL A 12 2.69 3.91 0.45
N VAL A 13 3.25 2.72 0.31
CA VAL A 13 4.05 2.29 -0.84
C VAL A 13 3.24 1.27 -1.64
N ILE A 14 3.00 1.57 -2.91
CA ILE A 14 2.16 0.75 -3.80
C ILE A 14 2.94 0.41 -5.07
N PRO A 15 3.39 -0.84 -5.24
CA PRO A 15 3.92 -1.31 -6.51
C PRO A 15 2.83 -1.35 -7.58
N THR A 16 3.17 -0.91 -8.80
CA THR A 16 2.25 -0.92 -9.94
C THR A 16 2.89 -1.54 -11.17
N TYR A 17 2.12 -2.37 -11.86
CA TYR A 17 2.44 -2.88 -13.19
C TYR A 17 1.16 -3.24 -13.94
N ASN A 18 0.77 -2.42 -14.93
CA ASN A 18 -0.50 -2.52 -15.66
C ASN A 18 -1.72 -2.33 -14.76
N GLU A 19 -1.72 -1.24 -13.99
CA GLU A 19 -2.77 -0.87 -13.04
C GLU A 19 -3.57 0.37 -13.49
N ARG A 20 -3.62 0.63 -14.79
CA ARG A 20 -4.25 1.81 -15.38
C ARG A 20 -5.67 2.07 -14.87
N GLU A 21 -6.46 1.01 -14.69
CA GLU A 21 -7.85 1.12 -14.27
C GLU A 21 -8.01 1.41 -12.78
N ASN A 22 -7.03 1.01 -11.97
CA ASN A 22 -7.10 1.07 -10.51
C ASN A 22 -6.39 2.29 -9.91
N VAL A 23 -5.29 2.73 -10.52
CA VAL A 23 -4.32 3.65 -9.89
C VAL A 23 -4.93 4.97 -9.43
N ALA A 24 -5.85 5.56 -10.19
CA ALA A 24 -6.46 6.83 -9.82
C ALA A 24 -7.45 6.69 -8.66
N ALA A 25 -8.28 5.63 -8.68
CA ALA A 25 -9.22 5.34 -7.60
C ALA A 25 -8.49 4.94 -6.31
N MET A 26 -7.41 4.15 -6.43
CA MET A 26 -6.56 3.77 -5.30
C MET A 26 -5.89 4.99 -4.67
N ALA A 27 -5.35 5.91 -5.48
CA ALA A 27 -4.76 7.15 -4.96
C ALA A 27 -5.76 7.95 -4.13
N ALA A 28 -6.97 8.16 -4.64
CA ALA A 28 -8.01 8.89 -3.93
C ALA A 28 -8.38 8.21 -2.61
N ALA A 29 -8.61 6.90 -2.63
CA ALA A 29 -8.99 6.14 -1.45
C ALA A 29 -7.89 6.12 -0.36
N VAL A 30 -6.62 6.01 -0.76
CA VAL A 30 -5.49 6.07 0.18
C VAL A 30 -5.37 7.45 0.81
N LEU A 31 -5.42 8.51 0.00
CA LEU A 31 -5.29 9.90 0.50
C LEU A 31 -6.42 10.32 1.43
N GLU A 32 -7.63 9.78 1.24
CA GLU A 32 -8.77 9.98 2.14
C GLU A 32 -8.52 9.35 3.52
N ASN A 33 -7.76 8.27 3.59
CA ASN A 33 -7.52 7.49 4.79
C ASN A 33 -6.14 7.74 5.44
N LEU A 34 -5.33 8.67 4.89
CA LEU A 34 -4.06 9.08 5.46
C LEU A 34 -4.22 10.22 6.47
N PRO A 35 -3.45 10.22 7.57
CA PRO A 35 -3.37 11.37 8.47
C PRO A 35 -2.69 12.56 7.82
N ALA A 36 -2.81 13.73 8.45
CA ALA A 36 -2.05 14.92 8.07
C ALA A 36 -0.54 14.61 8.09
N GLY A 37 0.16 14.95 7.01
CA GLY A 37 1.58 14.61 6.80
C GLY A 37 1.83 13.23 6.20
N GLY A 38 0.81 12.41 6.01
CA GLY A 38 0.90 11.15 5.27
C GLY A 38 1.07 11.37 3.77
N ARG A 39 1.76 10.46 3.10
CA ARG A 39 2.06 10.51 1.66
C ARG A 39 1.82 9.16 1.00
N LEU A 40 1.66 9.19 -0.32
CA LEU A 40 1.54 8.01 -1.18
C LEU A 40 2.74 7.96 -2.13
N LEU A 41 3.39 6.80 -2.22
CA LEU A 41 4.49 6.53 -3.14
C LEU A 41 4.13 5.36 -4.04
N PHE A 42 3.93 5.63 -5.32
CA PHE A 42 3.82 4.59 -6.34
C PHE A 42 5.20 4.12 -6.82
N LEU A 43 5.31 2.83 -7.11
CA LEU A 43 6.51 2.20 -7.68
C LEU A 43 6.12 1.62 -9.03
N ASP A 44 6.28 2.39 -10.10
CA ASP A 44 5.91 1.92 -11.43
C ASP A 44 7.03 1.11 -12.09
N ASP A 45 6.76 -0.16 -12.32
CA ASP A 45 7.69 -1.12 -12.95
C ASP A 45 7.71 -1.02 -14.47
N ASN A 46 7.73 0.24 -15.01
CA ASN A 46 7.70 0.53 -16.43
C ASN A 46 6.45 -0.05 -17.12
N SER A 47 5.29 0.31 -16.63
CA SER A 47 4.01 -0.17 -17.13
C SER A 47 3.76 0.25 -18.59
N PRO A 48 3.54 -0.69 -19.53
CA PRO A 48 3.29 -0.36 -20.94
C PRO A 48 1.89 0.15 -21.22
N ASP A 49 0.93 0.02 -20.28
CA ASP A 49 -0.48 0.38 -20.44
C ASP A 49 -0.80 1.87 -20.20
N GLY A 50 0.22 2.67 -19.84
CA GLY A 50 0.06 4.08 -19.52
C GLY A 50 -0.18 4.38 -18.04
N THR A 51 -0.09 3.38 -17.14
CA THR A 51 -0.19 3.57 -15.68
C THR A 51 0.76 4.67 -15.19
N GLY A 52 2.04 4.65 -15.60
CA GLY A 52 3.04 5.63 -15.18
C GLY A 52 2.63 7.08 -15.53
N ALA A 53 2.11 7.30 -16.73
CA ALA A 53 1.65 8.63 -17.16
C ALA A 53 0.45 9.14 -16.34
N ILE A 54 -0.45 8.23 -15.92
CA ILE A 54 -1.56 8.60 -15.02
C ILE A 54 -1.00 9.01 -13.67
N ILE A 55 -0.03 8.26 -13.12
CA ILE A 55 0.60 8.58 -11.82
C ILE A 55 1.30 9.94 -11.89
N ASP A 56 2.03 10.24 -12.97
CA ASP A 56 2.66 11.56 -13.16
C ASP A 56 1.63 12.69 -13.11
N GLY A 57 0.49 12.49 -13.76
CA GLY A 57 -0.63 13.44 -13.71
C GLY A 57 -1.23 13.59 -12.31
N LEU A 58 -1.21 12.55 -11.48
CA LEU A 58 -1.64 12.62 -10.07
C LEU A 58 -0.60 13.38 -9.23
N CYS A 59 0.69 13.11 -9.40
CA CYS A 59 1.78 13.82 -8.74
C CYS A 59 1.76 15.33 -9.01
N ALA A 60 1.45 15.72 -10.24
CA ALA A 60 1.34 17.13 -10.61
C ALA A 60 0.17 17.87 -9.93
N ARG A 61 -0.86 17.14 -9.50
CA ARG A 61 -2.07 17.71 -8.88
C ARG A 61 -2.07 17.67 -7.37
N ASP A 62 -1.37 16.70 -6.76
CA ASP A 62 -1.32 16.56 -5.30
C ASP A 62 0.12 16.29 -4.81
N PRO A 63 0.73 17.21 -4.07
CA PRO A 63 2.11 17.07 -3.59
C PRO A 63 2.31 15.93 -2.57
N ARG A 64 1.23 15.33 -2.08
CA ARG A 64 1.31 14.15 -1.21
C ARG A 64 1.60 12.87 -2.00
N ILE A 65 1.42 12.90 -3.33
CA ILE A 65 1.72 11.75 -4.19
C ILE A 65 3.13 11.89 -4.75
N ALA A 66 3.86 10.80 -4.75
CA ALA A 66 5.16 10.67 -5.39
C ALA A 66 5.22 9.40 -6.22
N VAL A 67 6.14 9.34 -7.16
CA VAL A 67 6.38 8.14 -7.97
C VAL A 67 7.87 7.82 -8.02
N LEU A 68 8.18 6.54 -8.07
CA LEU A 68 9.48 6.00 -8.43
C LEU A 68 9.29 5.14 -9.68
N HIS A 69 9.67 5.67 -10.85
CA HIS A 69 9.71 4.89 -12.08
C HIS A 69 10.92 3.97 -12.06
N ARG A 70 10.69 2.69 -12.19
CA ARG A 70 11.73 1.66 -12.31
C ARG A 70 11.94 1.31 -13.78
N VAL A 71 13.17 1.00 -14.15
CA VAL A 71 13.52 0.73 -15.55
C VAL A 71 12.83 -0.52 -16.10
N LYS A 72 12.59 -1.51 -15.22
CA LYS A 72 11.98 -2.80 -15.59
C LYS A 72 11.35 -3.48 -14.38
N LYS A 73 10.43 -4.41 -14.65
CA LYS A 73 9.85 -5.31 -13.66
C LYS A 73 10.87 -6.37 -13.22
N GLU A 74 11.26 -6.36 -11.95
CA GLU A 74 12.23 -7.28 -11.36
C GLU A 74 11.66 -8.11 -10.21
N GLY A 75 10.36 -8.09 -10.06
CA GLY A 75 9.63 -8.77 -8.98
C GLY A 75 9.33 -7.87 -7.79
N LEU A 76 8.29 -8.27 -7.04
CA LEU A 76 7.67 -7.49 -5.97
C LEU A 76 8.67 -7.15 -4.84
N GLY A 77 9.50 -8.10 -4.42
CA GLY A 77 10.47 -7.86 -3.35
C GLY A 77 11.47 -6.75 -3.68
N ARG A 78 12.00 -6.71 -4.92
CA ARG A 78 12.91 -5.65 -5.35
C ARG A 78 12.19 -4.30 -5.47
N ALA A 79 10.92 -4.31 -5.87
CA ALA A 79 10.10 -3.11 -5.88
C ALA A 79 9.98 -2.53 -4.48
N TYR A 80 9.60 -3.33 -3.48
CA TYR A 80 9.48 -2.88 -2.10
C TYR A 80 10.80 -2.40 -1.51
N VAL A 81 11.93 -3.08 -1.75
CA VAL A 81 13.25 -2.62 -1.29
C VAL A 81 13.56 -1.22 -1.83
N ALA A 82 13.34 -0.97 -3.13
CA ALA A 82 13.52 0.34 -3.72
C ALA A 82 12.52 1.38 -3.15
N GLY A 83 11.28 0.96 -2.94
CA GLY A 83 10.23 1.78 -2.34
C GLY A 83 10.56 2.20 -0.91
N PHE A 84 11.06 1.29 -0.07
CA PHE A 84 11.46 1.60 1.30
C PHE A 84 12.63 2.58 1.34
N ALA A 85 13.66 2.36 0.52
CA ALA A 85 14.77 3.30 0.41
C ALA A 85 14.28 4.70 0.01
N ARG A 86 13.34 4.78 -0.95
CA ARG A 86 12.75 6.05 -1.36
C ARG A 86 11.86 6.67 -0.29
N ALA A 87 11.03 5.88 0.40
CA ALA A 87 10.18 6.37 1.48
C ALA A 87 11.01 6.93 2.65
N LEU A 88 12.09 6.25 3.04
CA LEU A 88 13.03 6.74 4.07
C LEU A 88 13.70 8.04 3.64
N ALA A 89 14.14 8.15 2.39
CA ALA A 89 14.70 9.38 1.84
C ALA A 89 13.70 10.55 1.80
N LEU A 90 12.40 10.25 1.73
CA LEU A 90 11.30 11.23 1.84
C LEU A 90 10.94 11.56 3.29
N GLY A 91 11.64 11.00 4.28
CA GLY A 91 11.44 11.24 5.70
C GLY A 91 10.30 10.44 6.32
N ALA A 92 9.96 9.27 5.77
CA ALA A 92 8.97 8.37 6.37
C ALA A 92 9.38 7.97 7.79
N THR A 93 8.44 8.06 8.72
CA THR A 93 8.57 7.45 10.05
C THR A 93 7.94 6.05 10.08
N HIS A 94 6.98 5.81 9.22
CA HIS A 94 6.26 4.55 9.06
C HIS A 94 6.06 4.27 7.57
N VAL A 95 6.16 3.01 7.19
CA VAL A 95 5.88 2.57 5.82
C VAL A 95 4.71 1.58 5.85
N VAL A 96 3.74 1.78 4.98
CA VAL A 96 2.60 0.88 4.79
C VAL A 96 2.71 0.26 3.40
N GLU A 97 2.72 -1.06 3.33
CA GLU A 97 2.69 -1.80 2.07
C GLU A 97 1.25 -2.10 1.66
N MET A 98 0.90 -1.79 0.42
CA MET A 98 -0.41 -2.11 -0.16
C MET A 98 -0.30 -2.48 -1.64
N ASP A 99 -1.19 -3.35 -2.09
CA ASP A 99 -1.38 -3.65 -3.51
C ASP A 99 -2.36 -2.65 -4.15
N CYS A 100 -2.28 -2.47 -5.49
CA CYS A 100 -3.09 -1.51 -6.23
C CYS A 100 -4.49 -2.03 -6.62
N ASP A 101 -4.79 -3.29 -6.38
CA ASP A 101 -5.98 -4.02 -6.87
C ASP A 101 -7.17 -4.03 -5.89
N PHE A 102 -7.14 -3.21 -4.85
CA PHE A 102 -8.14 -3.18 -3.77
C PHE A 102 -8.28 -4.50 -2.99
N SER A 103 -7.33 -5.45 -3.12
CA SER A 103 -7.29 -6.63 -2.24
C SER A 103 -6.96 -6.26 -0.78
N HIS A 104 -6.33 -5.10 -0.59
CA HIS A 104 -6.13 -4.41 0.68
C HIS A 104 -7.07 -3.19 0.74
N ASP A 105 -7.93 -3.10 1.76
CA ASP A 105 -8.86 -1.97 1.89
C ASP A 105 -8.14 -0.74 2.49
N PRO A 106 -8.06 0.40 1.77
CA PRO A 106 -7.46 1.61 2.30
C PRO A 106 -8.06 2.12 3.62
N LYS A 107 -9.31 1.76 3.91
CA LYS A 107 -9.97 2.09 5.18
C LYS A 107 -9.34 1.43 6.41
N ASP A 108 -8.51 0.41 6.20
CA ASP A 108 -7.75 -0.21 7.28
C ASP A 108 -6.49 0.56 7.68
N ILE A 109 -6.00 1.50 6.84
CA ILE A 109 -4.80 2.30 7.13
C ILE A 109 -4.84 2.95 8.51
N PRO A 110 -5.92 3.67 8.92
CA PRO A 110 -5.97 4.29 10.24
C PRO A 110 -5.82 3.29 11.38
N ARG A 111 -6.45 2.13 11.25
CA ARG A 111 -6.40 1.07 12.26
C ARG A 111 -5.01 0.45 12.35
N MET A 112 -4.35 0.23 11.22
CA MET A 112 -2.97 -0.27 11.18
C MET A 112 -1.99 0.72 11.79
N LEU A 113 -2.12 2.01 11.46
CA LEU A 113 -1.28 3.06 12.02
C LEU A 113 -1.51 3.26 13.54
N ALA A 114 -2.70 3.01 14.03
CA ALA A 114 -2.95 3.01 15.49
C ALA A 114 -2.27 1.84 16.19
N ALA A 115 -2.17 0.69 15.55
CA ALA A 115 -1.59 -0.52 16.13
C ALA A 115 -0.05 -0.49 16.24
N VAL A 116 0.65 0.38 15.48
CA VAL A 116 2.12 0.51 15.61
C VAL A 116 2.57 1.23 16.88
N ALA A 117 1.65 1.76 17.69
CA ALA A 117 1.99 2.30 19.01
C ALA A 117 2.59 1.22 19.95
N ASP A 118 2.21 -0.04 19.77
CA ASP A 118 2.58 -1.16 20.61
C ASP A 118 3.37 -2.26 19.85
N ALA A 119 3.79 -1.99 18.60
CA ALA A 119 4.46 -2.99 17.77
C ALA A 119 5.35 -2.35 16.69
N ASP A 120 6.50 -2.94 16.41
CA ASP A 120 7.40 -2.52 15.33
C ASP A 120 6.87 -2.89 13.95
N VAL A 121 6.07 -3.97 13.86
CA VAL A 121 5.47 -4.47 12.62
C VAL A 121 4.02 -4.86 12.86
N VAL A 122 3.12 -4.33 12.02
CA VAL A 122 1.70 -4.66 12.04
C VAL A 122 1.32 -5.32 10.72
N VAL A 123 0.76 -6.53 10.79
CA VAL A 123 0.36 -7.29 9.60
C VAL A 123 -1.17 -7.38 9.54
N GLY A 124 -1.75 -6.87 8.46
CA GLY A 124 -3.17 -7.04 8.15
C GLY A 124 -3.47 -8.51 7.84
N SER A 125 -4.46 -9.08 8.52
CA SER A 125 -4.87 -10.47 8.28
C SER A 125 -6.38 -10.57 8.11
N ARG A 126 -6.80 -11.29 7.08
CA ARG A 126 -8.23 -11.62 6.85
C ARG A 126 -8.77 -12.68 7.80
N TYR A 127 -7.91 -13.31 8.60
CA TYR A 127 -8.25 -14.37 9.56
C TYR A 127 -8.33 -13.88 11.01
N VAL A 128 -8.24 -12.59 11.25
CA VAL A 128 -8.49 -11.99 12.57
C VAL A 128 -9.98 -11.69 12.76
N LYS A 129 -10.41 -11.44 13.99
CA LYS A 129 -11.79 -11.07 14.30
C LYS A 129 -12.21 -9.83 13.50
N GLY A 130 -13.27 -9.96 12.69
CA GLY A 130 -13.74 -8.91 11.77
C GLY A 130 -13.09 -8.93 10.38
N GLY A 131 -12.08 -9.78 10.14
CA GLY A 131 -11.52 -10.01 8.82
C GLY A 131 -12.49 -10.75 7.90
N ARG A 132 -12.43 -10.51 6.59
CA ARG A 132 -13.32 -11.14 5.60
C ARG A 132 -12.54 -11.59 4.37
N CYS A 133 -12.97 -12.72 3.79
CA CYS A 133 -12.59 -13.14 2.44
C CYS A 133 -13.81 -12.91 1.55
N VAL A 134 -13.78 -11.89 0.70
CA VAL A 134 -14.89 -11.57 -0.20
C VAL A 134 -14.56 -12.09 -1.60
N GLY A 135 -15.53 -12.75 -2.26
CA GLY A 135 -15.40 -13.19 -3.66
C GLY A 135 -14.41 -14.32 -3.93
N TRP A 136 -13.87 -14.99 -2.90
CA TRP A 136 -12.92 -16.08 -3.11
C TRP A 136 -13.63 -17.41 -3.38
N PRO A 137 -13.25 -18.17 -4.42
CA PRO A 137 -13.69 -19.53 -4.59
C PRO A 137 -13.19 -20.39 -3.41
N PHE A 138 -14.01 -21.37 -2.99
CA PHE A 138 -13.74 -22.23 -1.83
C PHE A 138 -12.34 -22.85 -1.85
N ARG A 139 -11.84 -23.27 -3.02
CA ARG A 139 -10.47 -23.83 -3.18
C ARG A 139 -9.38 -22.82 -2.78
N ARG A 140 -9.51 -21.56 -3.15
CA ARG A 140 -8.55 -20.50 -2.79
C ARG A 140 -8.59 -20.20 -1.29
N TRP A 141 -9.80 -20.17 -0.70
CA TRP A 141 -9.97 -20.01 0.73
C TRP A 141 -9.33 -21.16 1.51
N PHE A 142 -9.58 -22.41 1.10
CA PHE A 142 -9.04 -23.61 1.73
C PHE A 142 -7.51 -23.64 1.73
N VAL A 143 -6.89 -23.43 0.55
CA VAL A 143 -5.42 -23.41 0.42
C VAL A 143 -4.80 -22.30 1.27
N SER A 144 -5.39 -21.12 1.28
CA SER A 144 -4.88 -19.99 2.06
C SER A 144 -5.02 -20.21 3.57
N PHE A 145 -6.15 -20.76 4.03
CA PHE A 145 -6.38 -21.05 5.44
C PHE A 145 -5.42 -22.11 5.99
N PHE A 146 -5.30 -23.22 5.28
CA PHE A 146 -4.42 -24.31 5.72
C PHE A 146 -2.94 -23.97 5.48
N GLY A 147 -2.57 -23.33 4.36
CA GLY A 147 -1.20 -22.87 4.11
C GLY A 147 -0.69 -21.93 5.19
N GLY A 148 -1.50 -20.95 5.62
CA GLY A 148 -1.15 -20.04 6.72
C GLY A 148 -0.98 -20.71 8.08
N ARG A 149 -1.55 -21.91 8.28
CA ARG A 149 -1.41 -22.69 9.51
C ARG A 149 -0.14 -23.57 9.52
N PHE A 150 0.39 -23.91 8.34
CA PHE A 150 1.65 -24.67 8.21
C PHE A 150 2.91 -23.79 8.34
N ILE A 151 2.79 -22.46 8.18
CA ILE A 151 3.92 -21.51 8.20
C ILE A 151 4.11 -20.85 9.57
N ARG A 152 3.27 -21.20 10.56
CA ARG A 152 3.38 -20.68 11.93
C ARG A 152 4.23 -21.55 12.82
#